data_d178847026bdb8bb3485d7722ed5160b
#
_entry.id   d178847026bdb8bb3485d7722ed5160b
#
_cell.length_a   1.000
_cell.length_b   1.000
_cell.length_c   1.000
_cell.angle_alpha   90.00
_cell.angle_beta   90.00
_cell.angle_gamma   90.00
#
_symmetry.space_group_name_H-M   'P 1'
#
loop_
_entity.id
_entity.type
_entity.pdbx_description
1 polymer ?
#
loop_
_entity_poly.entity_id
_entity_poly.type
_entity_poly.pdbx_seq_one_letter_code
_entity_poly.pdbx_strand_id
1 'polypeptide(L)'
;EMVRQDFNHPSVMIWAYMNETLLRPPYTDEARTKEYYKAIEHVARTLEETIRREDPARYTMIAFHNAPERYAAARLTQIPMIQGWNLYQGWYEKDITGFERILDRLHAQYPDKVLIVTEYGADVDPRLHSFSPEQFDFSQEYGLVYNRHYLEQMRKRPFIAGSSLWNLNAFYSEPRADVVPHVNNKGVTGLDRELKDTYLFYKTVLNRTPQLIIGNREWRNRSGADDGSGRCTQPA
;
A
#
# COMPACT_ATOMS: atom_id res chain seq x y z
N GLU A 1 19.80 8.25 -15.26
CA GLU A 1 20.54 7.00 -14.95
C GLU A 1 19.60 5.81 -15.01
N MET A 2 18.59 5.67 -14.13
CA MET A 2 17.64 4.55 -14.05
C MET A 2 17.13 4.06 -15.42
N VAL A 3 16.55 4.93 -16.23
CA VAL A 3 15.98 4.55 -17.54
C VAL A 3 17.06 3.99 -18.46
N ARG A 4 18.22 4.65 -18.56
CA ARG A 4 19.32 4.19 -19.45
C ARG A 4 19.93 2.87 -19.01
N GLN A 5 19.99 2.64 -17.69
CA GLN A 5 20.53 1.42 -17.12
C GLN A 5 19.61 0.22 -17.37
N ASP A 6 18.30 0.43 -17.17
CA ASP A 6 17.31 -0.65 -17.16
C ASP A 6 16.44 -0.70 -18.44
N PHE A 7 16.78 0.09 -19.45
CA PHE A 7 16.01 0.22 -20.70
C PHE A 7 15.78 -1.14 -21.39
N ASN A 8 16.80 -1.99 -21.41
CA ASN A 8 16.75 -3.29 -22.08
C ASN A 8 16.07 -4.40 -21.26
N HIS A 9 15.57 -4.11 -20.07
CA HIS A 9 14.85 -5.10 -19.27
C HIS A 9 13.37 -5.18 -19.68
N PRO A 10 12.93 -6.29 -20.32
CA PRO A 10 11.56 -6.41 -20.81
C PRO A 10 10.52 -6.51 -19.70
N SER A 11 10.93 -6.83 -18.46
CA SER A 11 10.06 -6.86 -17.28
C SER A 11 9.71 -5.47 -16.75
N VAL A 12 10.45 -4.43 -17.14
CA VAL A 12 10.12 -3.04 -16.77
C VAL A 12 8.98 -2.57 -17.66
N MET A 13 7.82 -2.33 -17.09
CA MET A 13 6.63 -1.87 -17.82
C MET A 13 6.33 -0.38 -17.58
N ILE A 14 6.68 0.14 -16.41
CA ILE A 14 6.31 1.49 -15.95
C ILE A 14 7.52 2.11 -15.25
N TRP A 15 7.81 3.36 -15.57
CA TRP A 15 8.80 4.18 -14.88
C TRP A 15 8.12 4.97 -13.76
N ALA A 16 8.22 4.48 -12.51
CA ALA A 16 7.76 5.21 -11.33
C ALA A 16 8.91 6.08 -10.80
N TYR A 17 8.70 7.40 -10.70
CA TYR A 17 9.80 8.33 -10.45
C TYR A 17 9.64 9.21 -9.21
N MET A 18 8.48 9.22 -8.57
CA MET A 18 8.24 9.90 -7.29
C MET A 18 7.30 9.08 -6.41
N ASN A 19 7.55 9.10 -5.10
CA ASN A 19 6.70 8.47 -4.10
C ASN A 19 6.42 9.40 -2.92
N GLU A 20 5.14 9.62 -2.61
CA GLU A 20 4.63 10.34 -1.44
C GLU A 20 5.28 11.70 -1.15
N THR A 21 5.69 12.43 -2.17
CA THR A 21 6.49 13.68 -2.06
C THR A 21 5.84 14.77 -1.23
N LEU A 22 4.51 14.72 -1.05
CA LEU A 22 3.75 15.67 -0.22
C LEU A 22 3.23 15.06 1.07
N LEU A 23 3.75 13.90 1.52
CA LEU A 23 3.33 13.27 2.78
C LEU A 23 3.61 14.20 3.97
N ARG A 24 4.80 14.80 4.01
CA ARG A 24 5.26 15.71 5.08
C ARG A 24 5.87 16.98 4.47
N PRO A 25 5.03 17.90 3.97
CA PRO A 25 5.56 19.16 3.43
C PRO A 25 6.27 19.94 4.54
N PRO A 26 7.41 20.59 4.22
CA PRO A 26 8.25 21.23 5.23
C PRO A 26 7.73 22.58 5.74
N TYR A 27 6.69 23.12 5.11
CA TYR A 27 6.14 24.44 5.42
C TYR A 27 4.68 24.35 5.81
N THR A 28 4.27 25.21 6.75
CA THR A 28 2.89 25.36 7.22
C THR A 28 2.29 26.71 6.81
N ASP A 29 3.11 27.71 6.49
CA ASP A 29 2.62 28.98 5.96
C ASP A 29 2.24 28.88 4.48
N GLU A 30 1.23 29.64 4.08
CA GLU A 30 0.64 29.55 2.74
C GLU A 30 1.61 29.96 1.63
N ALA A 31 2.38 31.04 1.85
CA ALA A 31 3.28 31.57 0.84
C ALA A 31 4.40 30.59 0.51
N ARG A 32 5.09 30.06 1.53
CA ARG A 32 6.15 29.05 1.36
C ARG A 32 5.60 27.72 0.83
N THR A 33 4.40 27.31 1.28
CA THR A 33 3.74 26.10 0.76
C THR A 33 3.48 26.25 -0.74
N LYS A 34 3.01 27.40 -1.19
CA LYS A 34 2.76 27.68 -2.61
C LYS A 34 4.06 27.67 -3.45
N GLU A 35 5.13 28.24 -2.92
CA GLU A 35 6.45 28.19 -3.58
C GLU A 35 6.99 26.76 -3.63
N TYR A 36 6.87 26.01 -2.55
CA TYR A 36 7.25 24.60 -2.49
C TYR A 36 6.49 23.76 -3.51
N TYR A 37 5.16 23.95 -3.65
CA TYR A 37 4.36 23.24 -4.64
C TYR A 37 4.80 23.55 -6.08
N LYS A 38 5.15 24.80 -6.38
CA LYS A 38 5.70 25.17 -7.69
C LYS A 38 7.05 24.50 -7.96
N ALA A 39 7.92 24.43 -6.94
CA ALA A 39 9.22 23.78 -7.07
C ALA A 39 9.06 22.27 -7.31
N ILE A 40 8.18 21.60 -6.56
CA ILE A 40 7.89 20.17 -6.75
C ILE A 40 7.22 19.90 -8.10
N GLU A 41 6.29 20.75 -8.55
CA GLU A 41 5.70 20.65 -9.89
C GLU A 41 6.79 20.73 -10.97
N HIS A 42 7.72 21.69 -10.85
CA HIS A 42 8.82 21.84 -11.80
C HIS A 42 9.72 20.60 -11.84
N VAL A 43 10.10 20.06 -10.67
CA VAL A 43 10.89 18.83 -10.59
C VAL A 43 10.14 17.65 -11.23
N ALA A 44 8.86 17.48 -10.92
CA ALA A 44 8.05 16.41 -11.49
C ALA A 44 7.97 16.49 -13.02
N ARG A 45 7.75 17.68 -13.59
CA ARG A 45 7.73 17.89 -15.04
C ARG A 45 9.08 17.60 -15.68
N THR A 46 10.17 18.07 -15.08
CA THR A 46 11.53 17.83 -15.59
C THR A 46 11.85 16.33 -15.62
N LEU A 47 11.45 15.58 -14.57
CA LEU A 47 11.63 14.15 -14.52
C LEU A 47 10.77 13.43 -15.59
N GLU A 48 9.50 13.80 -15.70
CA GLU A 48 8.57 13.26 -16.71
C GLU A 48 9.10 13.46 -18.13
N GLU A 49 9.50 14.69 -18.47
CA GLU A 49 10.07 15.02 -19.79
C GLU A 49 11.37 14.25 -20.06
N THR A 50 12.21 14.12 -19.03
CA THR A 50 13.46 13.36 -19.14
C THR A 50 13.21 11.89 -19.41
N ILE A 51 12.28 11.27 -18.67
CA ILE A 51 11.93 9.86 -18.85
C ILE A 51 11.33 9.63 -20.24
N ARG A 52 10.38 10.46 -20.66
CA ARG A 52 9.76 10.32 -22.00
C ARG A 52 10.72 10.55 -23.15
N ARG A 53 11.76 11.36 -22.96
CA ARG A 53 12.82 11.52 -23.95
C ARG A 53 13.72 10.30 -24.04
N GLU A 54 14.04 9.67 -22.91
CA GLU A 54 14.90 8.48 -22.87
C GLU A 54 14.14 7.20 -23.28
N ASP A 55 12.85 7.11 -22.92
CA ASP A 55 11.97 5.99 -23.26
C ASP A 55 10.54 6.48 -23.57
N PRO A 56 10.23 6.77 -24.82
CA PRO A 56 8.91 7.23 -25.22
C PRO A 56 7.86 6.10 -25.26
N ALA A 57 8.26 4.83 -25.14
CA ALA A 57 7.37 3.69 -25.32
C ALA A 57 6.70 3.23 -24.01
N ARG A 58 7.39 3.37 -22.88
CA ARG A 58 6.87 2.92 -21.60
C ARG A 58 6.10 4.02 -20.87
N TYR A 59 5.19 3.59 -20.00
CA TYR A 59 4.38 4.49 -19.19
C TYR A 59 5.18 5.09 -18.03
N THR A 60 4.74 6.27 -17.59
CA THR A 60 5.27 6.98 -16.41
C THR A 60 4.25 6.96 -15.27
N MET A 61 4.73 6.95 -14.03
CA MET A 61 3.88 6.94 -12.84
C MET A 61 4.46 7.76 -11.70
N ILE A 62 3.57 8.41 -10.93
CA ILE A 62 3.87 8.94 -9.60
C ILE A 62 2.99 8.21 -8.61
N ALA A 63 3.55 7.78 -7.47
CA ALA A 63 2.80 7.23 -6.36
C ALA A 63 2.44 8.34 -5.37
N PHE A 64 1.15 8.57 -5.15
CA PHE A 64 0.59 9.58 -4.25
C PHE A 64 0.10 8.92 -2.95
N HIS A 65 0.28 9.55 -1.80
CA HIS A 65 -0.43 9.12 -0.60
C HIS A 65 -1.88 9.65 -0.57
N ASN A 66 -2.69 9.16 0.36
CA ASN A 66 -4.11 9.51 0.49
C ASN A 66 -4.36 10.99 0.85
N ALA A 67 -3.99 11.90 -0.05
CA ALA A 67 -4.28 13.35 0.05
C ALA A 67 -4.51 13.97 -1.34
N PRO A 68 -5.53 13.52 -2.09
CA PRO A 68 -5.72 13.92 -3.49
C PRO A 68 -5.83 15.42 -3.69
N GLU A 69 -6.46 16.15 -2.76
CA GLU A 69 -6.61 17.61 -2.82
C GLU A 69 -5.23 18.31 -2.76
N ARG A 70 -4.31 17.78 -1.95
CA ARG A 70 -2.95 18.33 -1.82
C ARG A 70 -2.15 18.18 -3.12
N TYR A 71 -2.23 17.00 -3.74
CA TYR A 71 -1.57 16.74 -5.02
C TYR A 71 -2.21 17.50 -6.17
N ALA A 72 -3.54 17.68 -6.16
CA ALA A 72 -4.23 18.53 -7.12
C ALA A 72 -3.81 20.01 -6.98
N ALA A 73 -3.73 20.54 -5.75
CA ALA A 73 -3.26 21.90 -5.48
C ALA A 73 -1.81 22.13 -5.94
N ALA A 74 -0.95 21.12 -5.82
CA ALA A 74 0.43 21.13 -6.34
C ALA A 74 0.51 20.78 -7.83
N ARG A 75 -0.62 20.55 -8.53
CA ARG A 75 -0.73 20.24 -9.96
C ARG A 75 0.02 18.98 -10.41
N LEU A 76 0.26 18.04 -9.48
CA LEU A 76 1.02 16.82 -9.75
C LEU A 76 0.17 15.73 -10.41
N THR A 77 -1.13 15.68 -10.14
CA THR A 77 -2.02 14.58 -10.57
C THR A 77 -2.14 14.45 -12.09
N GLN A 78 -1.86 15.51 -12.84
CA GLN A 78 -1.97 15.51 -14.30
C GLN A 78 -0.64 15.22 -15.03
N ILE A 79 0.49 15.22 -14.33
CA ILE A 79 1.81 15.08 -14.94
C ILE A 79 2.07 13.65 -15.43
N PRO A 80 1.97 12.59 -14.59
CA PRO A 80 2.25 11.23 -15.01
C PRO A 80 1.15 10.69 -15.94
N MET A 81 1.50 9.68 -16.72
CA MET A 81 0.52 8.95 -17.54
C MET A 81 -0.39 8.10 -16.66
N ILE A 82 0.14 7.50 -15.61
CA ILE A 82 -0.55 6.65 -14.64
C ILE A 82 -0.50 7.30 -13.27
N GLN A 83 -1.62 7.29 -12.56
CA GLN A 83 -1.69 7.68 -11.16
C GLN A 83 -1.56 6.44 -10.27
N GLY A 84 -0.49 6.39 -9.47
CA GLY A 84 -0.34 5.45 -8.38
C GLY A 84 -0.90 6.04 -7.08
N TRP A 85 -1.57 5.23 -6.26
CA TRP A 85 -2.12 5.67 -4.98
C TRP A 85 -1.76 4.69 -3.87
N ASN A 86 -1.10 5.20 -2.83
CA ASN A 86 -0.82 4.48 -1.59
C ASN A 86 -2.00 4.69 -0.64
N LEU A 87 -2.77 3.64 -0.38
CA LEU A 87 -4.06 3.72 0.29
C LEU A 87 -4.12 2.75 1.46
N TYR A 88 -4.44 3.27 2.66
CA TYR A 88 -4.36 2.50 3.90
C TYR A 88 -5.63 2.66 4.77
N GLN A 89 -6.80 2.81 4.16
CA GLN A 89 -8.09 2.81 4.87
C GLN A 89 -8.29 1.50 5.62
N GLY A 90 -8.71 1.58 6.86
CA GLY A 90 -8.77 0.42 7.76
C GLY A 90 -7.42 0.10 8.44
N TRP A 91 -6.34 0.85 8.11
CA TRP A 91 -5.09 0.77 8.86
C TRP A 91 -4.69 2.13 9.42
N TYR A 92 -4.25 3.09 8.62
CA TYR A 92 -3.96 4.45 9.11
C TYR A 92 -5.22 5.31 9.23
N GLU A 93 -6.22 5.09 8.39
CA GLU A 93 -7.56 5.66 8.54
C GLU A 93 -8.51 4.61 9.13
N LYS A 94 -9.47 5.06 9.97
CA LYS A 94 -10.33 4.16 10.76
C LYS A 94 -11.24 3.26 9.94
N ASP A 95 -11.81 3.78 8.87
CA ASP A 95 -12.89 3.10 8.15
C ASP A 95 -12.35 2.38 6.92
N ILE A 96 -12.34 1.04 6.96
CA ILE A 96 -11.90 0.22 5.84
C ILE A 96 -12.77 0.44 4.58
N THR A 97 -14.07 0.77 4.75
CA THR A 97 -14.96 1.09 3.63
C THR A 97 -14.64 2.46 2.99
N GLY A 98 -13.74 3.24 3.57
CA GLY A 98 -13.15 4.41 2.94
C GLY A 98 -12.38 4.08 1.66
N PHE A 99 -11.89 2.83 1.56
CA PHE A 99 -11.08 2.39 0.42
C PHE A 99 -11.88 2.44 -0.89
N GLU A 100 -13.04 1.81 -0.94
CA GLU A 100 -13.86 1.84 -2.14
C GLU A 100 -14.35 3.26 -2.47
N ARG A 101 -14.68 4.07 -1.46
CA ARG A 101 -15.11 5.46 -1.67
C ARG A 101 -14.00 6.33 -2.28
N ILE A 102 -12.75 6.16 -1.84
CA ILE A 102 -11.64 6.93 -2.43
C ILE A 102 -11.36 6.47 -3.86
N LEU A 103 -11.42 5.17 -4.17
CA LEU A 103 -11.24 4.67 -5.53
C LEU A 103 -12.29 5.24 -6.49
N ASP A 104 -13.56 5.19 -6.10
CA ASP A 104 -14.67 5.71 -6.92
C ASP A 104 -14.56 7.23 -7.11
N ARG A 105 -14.17 7.98 -6.07
CA ARG A 105 -13.92 9.42 -6.13
C ARG A 105 -12.77 9.77 -7.08
N LEU A 106 -11.65 9.06 -6.98
CA LEU A 106 -10.49 9.28 -7.85
C LEU A 106 -10.81 9.01 -9.30
N HIS A 107 -11.54 7.94 -9.59
CA HIS A 107 -11.97 7.64 -10.95
C HIS A 107 -12.93 8.71 -11.51
N ALA A 108 -13.89 9.16 -10.70
CA ALA A 108 -14.79 10.24 -11.10
C ALA A 108 -14.07 11.57 -11.33
N GLN A 109 -13.03 11.87 -10.53
CA GLN A 109 -12.25 13.11 -10.64
C GLN A 109 -11.26 13.08 -11.81
N TYR A 110 -10.76 11.90 -12.18
CA TYR A 110 -9.75 11.70 -13.22
C TYR A 110 -10.16 10.55 -14.18
N PRO A 111 -11.26 10.70 -14.92
CA PRO A 111 -11.83 9.59 -15.72
C PRO A 111 -10.90 9.12 -16.85
N ASP A 112 -10.00 9.98 -17.31
CA ASP A 112 -9.05 9.68 -18.39
C ASP A 112 -7.72 9.12 -17.87
N LYS A 113 -7.53 8.99 -16.55
CA LYS A 113 -6.30 8.46 -15.94
C LYS A 113 -6.42 6.99 -15.59
N VAL A 114 -5.39 6.25 -15.92
CA VAL A 114 -5.21 4.89 -15.41
C VAL A 114 -4.83 4.96 -13.93
N LEU A 115 -5.52 4.18 -13.10
CA LEU A 115 -5.29 4.11 -11.66
C LEU A 115 -4.64 2.79 -11.27
N ILE A 116 -3.62 2.86 -10.43
CA ILE A 116 -2.97 1.71 -9.79
C ILE A 116 -2.94 1.94 -8.27
N VAL A 117 -3.30 0.95 -7.48
CA VAL A 117 -3.09 0.97 -6.03
C VAL A 117 -1.65 0.54 -5.78
N THR A 118 -0.76 1.51 -5.56
CA THR A 118 0.69 1.26 -5.48
C THR A 118 1.15 0.76 -4.13
N GLU A 119 0.40 1.05 -3.07
CA GLU A 119 0.62 0.46 -1.76
C GLU A 119 -0.69 0.27 -1.00
N TYR A 120 -0.82 -0.84 -0.30
CA TYR A 120 -1.81 -1.13 0.73
C TYR A 120 -1.28 -2.25 1.63
N GLY A 121 -1.74 -2.33 2.87
CA GLY A 121 -1.30 -3.38 3.79
C GLY A 121 -1.56 -3.01 5.25
N ALA A 122 -1.77 -4.01 6.08
CA ALA A 122 -1.86 -3.89 7.53
C ALA A 122 -0.67 -4.59 8.19
N ASP A 123 -0.17 -4.03 9.29
CA ASP A 123 0.86 -4.71 10.07
C ASP A 123 0.29 -5.96 10.75
N VAL A 124 1.01 -7.07 10.70
CA VAL A 124 0.62 -8.35 11.27
C VAL A 124 1.80 -8.94 12.05
N ASP A 125 1.59 -9.19 13.34
CA ASP A 125 2.50 -9.99 14.15
C ASP A 125 2.01 -11.44 14.15
N PRO A 126 2.80 -12.41 13.66
CA PRO A 126 2.37 -13.80 13.56
C PRO A 126 2.06 -14.46 14.92
N ARG A 127 2.49 -13.85 16.02
CA ARG A 127 2.20 -14.32 17.38
C ARG A 127 0.83 -13.88 17.91
N LEU A 128 0.19 -12.89 17.27
CA LEU A 128 -1.05 -12.32 17.73
C LEU A 128 -2.24 -12.88 16.95
N HIS A 129 -3.27 -13.26 17.70
CA HIS A 129 -4.52 -13.80 17.18
C HIS A 129 -5.72 -13.12 17.83
N SER A 130 -6.86 -13.06 17.12
CA SER A 130 -8.08 -12.46 17.61
C SER A 130 -9.31 -13.21 17.14
N PHE A 131 -10.27 -13.46 18.05
CA PHE A 131 -11.62 -13.95 17.68
C PHE A 131 -12.50 -12.81 17.13
N SER A 132 -12.17 -11.55 17.46
CA SER A 132 -12.87 -10.35 16.99
C SER A 132 -11.84 -9.39 16.42
N PRO A 133 -11.32 -9.66 15.21
CA PRO A 133 -10.22 -8.86 14.65
C PRO A 133 -10.64 -7.42 14.38
N GLU A 134 -9.83 -6.48 14.85
CA GLU A 134 -10.08 -5.05 14.71
C GLU A 134 -8.81 -4.29 14.32
N GLN A 135 -9.00 -3.07 13.85
CA GLN A 135 -7.90 -2.18 13.46
C GLN A 135 -6.88 -2.02 14.61
N PHE A 136 -5.59 -2.15 14.29
CA PHE A 136 -4.45 -2.06 15.21
C PHE A 136 -4.35 -3.17 16.27
N ASP A 137 -5.06 -4.29 16.11
CA ASP A 137 -4.83 -5.46 16.94
C ASP A 137 -3.62 -6.29 16.49
N PHE A 138 -3.07 -6.00 15.32
CA PHE A 138 -1.93 -6.67 14.69
C PHE A 138 -2.11 -8.17 14.48
N SER A 139 -3.32 -8.69 14.64
CA SER A 139 -3.61 -10.12 14.52
C SER A 139 -3.49 -10.62 13.07
N GLN A 140 -3.21 -11.90 12.93
CA GLN A 140 -3.24 -12.59 11.65
C GLN A 140 -4.63 -12.49 11.01
N GLU A 141 -5.68 -12.56 11.81
CA GLU A 141 -7.08 -12.50 11.38
C GLU A 141 -7.44 -11.13 10.82
N TYR A 142 -6.98 -10.03 11.47
CA TYR A 142 -7.21 -8.70 10.91
C TYR A 142 -6.46 -8.52 9.59
N GLY A 143 -5.24 -9.01 9.51
CA GLY A 143 -4.49 -9.03 8.25
C GLY A 143 -5.27 -9.71 7.11
N LEU A 144 -5.94 -10.83 7.39
CA LEU A 144 -6.78 -11.52 6.41
C LEU A 144 -8.04 -10.72 6.04
N VAL A 145 -8.75 -10.15 7.03
CA VAL A 145 -9.93 -9.30 6.81
C VAL A 145 -9.57 -8.13 5.90
N TYR A 146 -8.48 -7.42 6.25
CA TYR A 146 -8.00 -6.26 5.50
C TYR A 146 -7.64 -6.61 4.05
N ASN A 147 -6.77 -7.59 3.84
CA ASN A 147 -6.29 -7.95 2.50
C ASN A 147 -7.41 -8.53 1.62
N ARG A 148 -8.34 -9.30 2.20
CA ARG A 148 -9.52 -9.80 1.49
C ARG A 148 -10.40 -8.65 1.01
N HIS A 149 -10.73 -7.71 1.91
CA HIS A 149 -11.54 -6.53 1.57
C HIS A 149 -10.93 -5.76 0.38
N TYR A 150 -9.64 -5.42 0.49
CA TYR A 150 -8.94 -4.68 -0.56
C TYR A 150 -8.97 -5.40 -1.91
N LEU A 151 -8.62 -6.69 -1.93
CA LEU A 151 -8.62 -7.47 -3.16
C LEU A 151 -10.01 -7.57 -3.79
N GLU A 152 -11.05 -7.77 -2.98
CA GLU A 152 -12.44 -7.83 -3.45
C GLU A 152 -12.90 -6.48 -4.02
N GLN A 153 -12.57 -5.37 -3.35
CA GLN A 153 -12.96 -4.03 -3.82
C GLN A 153 -12.23 -3.65 -5.11
N MET A 154 -10.96 -3.99 -5.27
CA MET A 154 -10.22 -3.78 -6.51
C MET A 154 -10.80 -4.62 -7.66
N ARG A 155 -11.12 -5.89 -7.43
CA ARG A 155 -11.72 -6.78 -8.45
C ARG A 155 -13.09 -6.31 -8.95
N LYS A 156 -13.86 -5.61 -8.11
CA LYS A 156 -15.15 -5.03 -8.48
C LYS A 156 -15.00 -3.76 -9.36
N ARG A 157 -13.79 -3.22 -9.51
CA ARG A 157 -13.52 -1.94 -10.17
C ARG A 157 -12.59 -2.13 -11.36
N PRO A 158 -13.12 -2.38 -12.57
CA PRO A 158 -12.30 -2.69 -13.76
C PRO A 158 -11.41 -1.51 -14.19
N PHE A 159 -11.64 -0.30 -13.65
CA PHE A 159 -10.78 0.85 -13.89
C PHE A 159 -9.47 0.84 -13.07
N ILE A 160 -9.33 -0.08 -12.10
CA ILE A 160 -8.07 -0.31 -11.40
C ILE A 160 -7.22 -1.26 -12.23
N ALA A 161 -6.15 -0.73 -12.83
CA ALA A 161 -5.30 -1.49 -13.75
C ALA A 161 -4.34 -2.47 -13.04
N GLY A 162 -4.06 -2.25 -11.75
CA GLY A 162 -3.17 -3.12 -11.00
C GLY A 162 -3.04 -2.70 -9.54
N SER A 163 -2.33 -3.53 -8.79
CA SER A 163 -2.03 -3.23 -7.38
C SER A 163 -0.72 -3.85 -6.92
N SER A 164 -0.07 -3.21 -5.96
CA SER A 164 1.13 -3.70 -5.27
C SER A 164 0.89 -3.67 -3.77
N LEU A 165 1.03 -4.82 -3.16
CA LEU A 165 0.98 -4.92 -1.70
C LEU A 165 2.24 -4.32 -1.08
N TRP A 166 2.10 -3.54 -0.03
CA TRP A 166 3.19 -3.16 0.84
C TRP A 166 3.17 -4.04 2.09
N ASN A 167 4.00 -5.11 2.23
CA ASN A 167 5.00 -5.48 1.24
C ASN A 167 5.26 -6.99 1.31
N LEU A 168 6.29 -7.50 0.62
CA LEU A 168 6.57 -8.94 0.61
C LEU A 168 7.14 -9.41 1.96
N ASN A 169 8.17 -8.74 2.46
CA ASN A 169 8.86 -9.15 3.69
C ASN A 169 8.80 -8.05 4.74
N ALA A 170 8.60 -8.40 6.00
CA ALA A 170 8.88 -7.51 7.11
C ALA A 170 10.34 -7.03 7.04
N PHE A 171 10.62 -5.83 7.54
CA PHE A 171 11.96 -5.26 7.50
C PHE A 171 12.20 -4.32 8.67
N TYR A 172 13.47 -4.12 9.01
CA TYR A 172 13.86 -3.18 10.04
C TYR A 172 13.57 -1.74 9.61
N SER A 173 12.94 -0.98 10.49
CA SER A 173 12.53 0.41 10.26
C SER A 173 12.67 1.19 11.56
N GLU A 174 13.76 1.89 11.72
CA GLU A 174 14.19 2.55 12.96
C GLU A 174 13.09 3.44 13.60
N PRO A 175 12.31 4.25 12.87
CA PRO A 175 11.29 5.11 13.49
C PRO A 175 10.02 4.36 13.95
N ARG A 176 9.91 3.04 13.72
CA ARG A 176 8.75 2.27 14.17
C ARG A 176 8.81 1.97 15.67
N ALA A 177 7.70 2.27 16.37
CA ALA A 177 7.55 2.02 17.79
C ALA A 177 6.24 1.24 18.10
N ASP A 178 5.84 0.37 17.17
CA ASP A 178 4.61 -0.44 17.27
C ASP A 178 4.84 -1.70 18.14
N VAL A 179 4.05 -2.75 17.93
CA VAL A 179 4.09 -4.03 18.68
C VAL A 179 5.48 -4.68 18.65
N VAL A 180 6.16 -4.62 17.52
CA VAL A 180 7.57 -5.02 17.40
C VAL A 180 8.37 -3.75 17.13
N PRO A 181 9.08 -3.21 18.13
CA PRO A 181 9.87 -2.01 17.95
C PRO A 181 10.88 -2.14 16.80
N HIS A 182 11.03 -1.05 16.06
CA HIS A 182 11.95 -0.94 14.92
C HIS A 182 11.70 -1.92 13.76
N VAL A 183 10.48 -2.44 13.64
CA VAL A 183 10.10 -3.34 12.54
C VAL A 183 8.84 -2.84 11.83
N ASN A 184 8.89 -2.77 10.51
CA ASN A 184 7.69 -2.66 9.68
C ASN A 184 7.13 -4.07 9.43
N ASN A 185 6.01 -4.38 10.06
CA ASN A 185 5.39 -5.72 10.05
C ASN A 185 4.35 -5.92 8.95
N LYS A 186 4.24 -5.01 7.97
CA LYS A 186 3.29 -5.16 6.85
C LYS A 186 3.66 -6.28 5.87
N GLY A 187 4.88 -6.80 5.96
CA GLY A 187 5.29 -7.94 5.15
C GLY A 187 4.33 -9.12 5.28
N VAL A 188 3.96 -9.75 4.16
CA VAL A 188 3.23 -11.02 4.18
C VAL A 188 4.12 -12.18 4.62
N THR A 189 5.43 -11.97 4.66
CA THR A 189 6.40 -12.82 5.38
C THR A 189 7.09 -12.01 6.47
N GLY A 190 7.61 -12.69 7.48
CA GLY A 190 8.38 -12.06 8.56
C GLY A 190 9.81 -11.70 8.16
N LEU A 191 10.61 -11.33 9.18
CA LEU A 191 12.02 -10.94 9.00
C LEU A 191 12.88 -12.09 8.44
N ASP A 192 12.62 -13.30 8.93
CA ASP A 192 13.34 -14.52 8.53
C ASP A 192 12.63 -15.29 7.41
N ARG A 193 11.72 -14.60 6.70
CA ARG A 193 10.93 -15.16 5.58
C ARG A 193 9.90 -16.21 5.98
N GLU A 194 9.59 -16.36 7.25
CA GLU A 194 8.48 -17.18 7.71
C GLU A 194 7.15 -16.67 7.11
N LEU A 195 6.30 -17.61 6.70
CA LEU A 195 5.07 -17.29 5.98
C LEU A 195 3.97 -16.91 6.97
N LYS A 196 3.40 -15.72 6.82
CA LYS A 196 2.19 -15.32 7.54
C LYS A 196 0.94 -15.83 6.82
N ASP A 197 -0.20 -15.86 7.50
CA ASP A 197 -1.48 -16.27 6.91
C ASP A 197 -1.88 -15.37 5.72
N THR A 198 -1.49 -14.11 5.73
CA THR A 198 -1.68 -13.20 4.59
C THR A 198 -0.92 -13.65 3.34
N TYR A 199 0.29 -14.22 3.47
CA TYR A 199 0.99 -14.85 2.34
C TYR A 199 0.21 -16.07 1.83
N LEU A 200 -0.24 -16.92 2.73
CA LEU A 200 -1.01 -18.12 2.40
C LEU A 200 -2.33 -17.77 1.70
N PHE A 201 -3.00 -16.69 2.14
CA PHE A 201 -4.17 -16.14 1.46
C PHE A 201 -3.84 -15.76 0.01
N TYR A 202 -2.81 -14.93 -0.22
CA TYR A 202 -2.43 -14.54 -1.59
C TYR A 202 -2.01 -15.74 -2.43
N LYS A 203 -1.32 -16.71 -1.86
CA LYS A 203 -0.97 -17.95 -2.54
C LYS A 203 -2.21 -18.71 -3.04
N THR A 204 -3.31 -18.74 -2.28
CA THR A 204 -4.55 -19.39 -2.71
C THR A 204 -5.29 -18.62 -3.79
N VAL A 205 -5.38 -17.28 -3.65
CA VAL A 205 -6.23 -16.47 -4.54
C VAL A 205 -5.56 -16.06 -5.85
N LEU A 206 -4.23 -16.12 -5.91
CA LEU A 206 -3.44 -15.78 -7.11
C LEU A 206 -2.95 -17.02 -7.87
N ASN A 207 -3.00 -18.21 -7.27
CA ASN A 207 -2.58 -19.44 -7.94
C ASN A 207 -3.69 -19.94 -8.87
N ARG A 208 -3.32 -20.40 -10.06
CA ARG A 208 -4.26 -21.01 -11.01
C ARG A 208 -4.65 -22.43 -10.62
N THR A 209 -3.77 -23.15 -9.92
CA THR A 209 -4.07 -24.48 -9.39
C THR A 209 -4.87 -24.34 -8.09
N PRO A 210 -6.01 -25.02 -7.96
CA PRO A 210 -6.80 -25.01 -6.72
C PRO A 210 -5.95 -25.42 -5.52
N GLN A 211 -6.06 -24.66 -4.44
CA GLN A 211 -5.29 -24.90 -3.20
C GLN A 211 -6.22 -24.85 -2.01
N LEU A 212 -5.99 -25.75 -1.07
CA LEU A 212 -6.61 -25.74 0.27
C LEU A 212 -5.51 -25.51 1.29
N ILE A 213 -5.58 -24.41 2.01
CA ILE A 213 -4.61 -24.04 3.05
C ILE A 213 -5.36 -23.79 4.35
N ILE A 214 -4.87 -24.36 5.45
CA ILE A 214 -5.37 -24.08 6.79
C ILE A 214 -4.52 -22.96 7.37
N GLY A 215 -5.15 -21.81 7.66
CA GLY A 215 -4.53 -20.70 8.39
C GLY A 215 -4.49 -20.93 9.90
N ASN A 216 -3.91 -19.98 10.63
CA ASN A 216 -3.86 -19.99 12.10
C ASN A 216 -3.24 -21.25 12.70
N ARG A 217 -2.29 -21.86 12.00
CA ARG A 217 -1.67 -23.14 12.40
C ARG A 217 -0.86 -23.03 13.68
N GLU A 218 -0.33 -21.86 13.97
CA GLU A 218 0.46 -21.57 15.17
C GLU A 218 -0.44 -21.26 16.39
N TRP A 219 -1.72 -21.00 16.17
CA TRP A 219 -2.68 -20.77 17.27
C TRP A 219 -3.07 -22.07 17.95
N ARG A 220 -2.18 -22.57 18.80
CA ARG A 220 -2.33 -23.90 19.47
C ARG A 220 -3.27 -23.85 20.67
N ASN A 221 -3.24 -22.76 21.44
CA ASN A 221 -4.09 -22.56 22.62
C ASN A 221 -5.23 -21.61 22.31
N ARG A 222 -6.38 -22.16 21.99
CA ARG A 222 -7.62 -21.40 21.68
C ARG A 222 -8.59 -21.33 22.86
N SER A 223 -8.18 -21.83 24.03
CA SER A 223 -8.96 -21.88 25.27
C SER A 223 -8.61 -20.73 26.22
N GLY A 224 -8.25 -19.56 25.73
CA GLY A 224 -8.12 -18.37 26.57
C GLY A 224 -9.45 -18.01 27.19
N ALA A 225 -9.47 -17.68 28.49
CA ALA A 225 -10.63 -17.04 29.07
C ALA A 225 -10.90 -15.76 28.24
N ASP A 226 -12.14 -15.63 27.79
CA ASP A 226 -12.58 -14.39 27.16
C ASP A 226 -12.48 -13.28 28.20
N ASP A 227 -11.40 -12.50 28.14
CA ASP A 227 -11.20 -11.32 28.99
C ASP A 227 -12.05 -10.12 28.51
N GLY A 228 -12.95 -10.36 27.54
CA GLY A 228 -13.76 -9.35 26.90
C GLY A 228 -13.00 -8.48 25.91
N SER A 229 -11.67 -8.70 25.72
CA SER A 229 -10.85 -7.96 24.77
C SER A 229 -10.84 -8.60 23.36
N GLY A 230 -11.34 -9.83 23.24
CA GLY A 230 -11.31 -10.61 22.00
C GLY A 230 -9.90 -11.01 21.56
N ARG A 231 -8.89 -10.79 22.40
CA ARG A 231 -7.47 -11.08 22.08
C ARG A 231 -7.00 -12.32 22.84
N CYS A 232 -6.37 -13.22 22.12
CA CYS A 232 -5.70 -14.36 22.71
C CYS A 232 -4.20 -14.24 22.43
N THR A 233 -3.40 -13.96 23.46
CA THR A 233 -1.94 -13.97 23.37
C THR A 233 -1.42 -15.36 23.71
N GLN A 234 -0.43 -15.85 22.97
CA GLN A 234 0.29 -17.04 23.41
C GLN A 234 1.14 -16.68 24.66
N PRO A 235 1.17 -17.53 25.68
CA PRO A 235 2.14 -17.38 26.75
C PRO A 235 3.58 -17.55 26.18
N ALA A 236 4.49 -16.73 26.67
CA ALA A 236 5.88 -16.67 26.27
C ALA A 236 6.62 -18.02 26.46
#